data_38a55ab7471b92690e575fcdf48b990d
#
_entry.id   38a55ab7471b92690e575fcdf48b990d
#
_cell.length_a   1.000
_cell.length_b   1.000
_cell.length_c   1.000
_cell.angle_alpha   90.00
_cell.angle_beta   90.00
_cell.angle_gamma   90.00
#
_symmetry.space_group_name_H-M   'P 1'
#
loop_
_entity.id
_entity.type
_entity.pdbx_description
1 polymer ?
#
loop_
_entity_poly.entity_id
_entity_poly.type
_entity_poly.pdbx_seq_one_letter_code
_entity_poly.pdbx_strand_id
1 'polypeptide(L)'
;KYKRVQDNNNVLSPQKINLKDIVAISAATGVNSNLDKDDEKLDLLNDNTSGGHTLALDKNGNVWAWGLNNKGQIGTNTDVKFEQIQLGFTTNGYTNDEGVVEGDSEWHKEYDAETYYTYIPSQENLYITEPTKVVGLEGIGYLNSISEISAGGNSSIAVRNDGYAYAWGNNDNGQLGDGLSDNASMPMQLLSGTKNPYVTYFRDALYVDMATDHAVITTRDGEVYSWGANRNGQLGNGATSVKETSPVQV
;
A
#
# COMPACT_ATOMS: atom_id res chain seq x y z
N LYS A 1 21.93 -18.85 12.12
CA LYS A 1 20.60 -19.18 12.71
C LYS A 1 20.06 -17.91 13.33
N TYR A 2 19.25 -17.16 12.61
CA TYR A 2 18.51 -16.05 13.19
C TYR A 2 17.34 -16.62 14.00
N LYS A 3 17.32 -16.37 15.29
CA LYS A 3 16.16 -16.64 16.12
C LYS A 3 15.08 -15.62 15.71
N ARG A 4 13.93 -16.07 15.20
CA ARG A 4 12.72 -15.26 15.25
C ARG A 4 12.53 -14.85 16.71
N VAL A 5 12.63 -13.56 16.98
CA VAL A 5 12.12 -13.01 18.23
C VAL A 5 10.61 -13.10 18.06
N GLN A 6 9.99 -14.10 18.70
CA GLN A 6 8.54 -14.09 18.87
C GLN A 6 8.25 -12.91 19.81
N ASP A 7 7.76 -11.84 19.21
CA ASP A 7 7.19 -10.75 19.97
C ASP A 7 5.86 -11.26 20.53
N ASN A 8 5.86 -11.61 21.83
CA ASN A 8 4.69 -12.13 22.53
C ASN A 8 3.67 -11.03 22.89
N ASN A 9 3.75 -9.86 22.25
CA ASN A 9 2.87 -8.73 22.51
C ASN A 9 1.55 -8.77 21.74
N ASN A 10 1.14 -9.94 21.27
CA ASN A 10 -0.18 -10.09 20.65
C ASN A 10 -1.28 -9.75 21.66
N VAL A 11 -2.06 -8.73 21.36
CA VAL A 11 -3.25 -8.39 22.15
C VAL A 11 -4.38 -9.34 21.75
N LEU A 12 -4.73 -10.26 22.63
CA LEU A 12 -5.72 -11.31 22.37
C LEU A 12 -7.16 -10.91 22.75
N SER A 13 -7.35 -9.70 23.23
CA SER A 13 -8.67 -9.17 23.59
C SER A 13 -8.88 -7.77 23.01
N PRO A 14 -10.12 -7.38 22.68
CA PRO A 14 -10.41 -6.03 22.19
C PRO A 14 -9.91 -4.96 23.15
N GLN A 15 -9.19 -3.98 22.62
CA GLN A 15 -8.71 -2.82 23.37
C GLN A 15 -9.51 -1.58 22.98
N LYS A 16 -9.78 -0.73 23.97
CA LYS A 16 -10.49 0.53 23.71
C LYS A 16 -9.56 1.54 23.06
N ILE A 17 -9.95 2.04 21.89
CA ILE A 17 -9.32 3.16 21.22
C ILE A 17 -10.00 4.46 21.66
N ASN A 18 -9.24 5.51 21.89
CA ASN A 18 -9.77 6.79 22.36
C ASN A 18 -10.26 7.67 21.20
N LEU A 19 -11.15 7.12 20.36
CA LEU A 19 -11.91 7.85 19.35
C LEU A 19 -13.35 8.01 19.80
N LYS A 20 -14.00 9.09 19.38
CA LYS A 20 -15.39 9.39 19.68
C LYS A 20 -16.19 9.68 18.43
N ASP A 21 -17.49 9.47 18.54
CA ASP A 21 -18.44 9.82 17.48
C ASP A 21 -18.16 9.13 16.13
N ILE A 22 -17.58 7.92 16.15
CA ILE A 22 -17.30 7.13 14.97
C ILE A 22 -18.60 6.53 14.42
N VAL A 23 -18.81 6.70 13.12
CA VAL A 23 -20.00 6.23 12.40
C VAL A 23 -19.71 5.12 11.42
N ALA A 24 -18.45 4.98 10.95
CA ALA A 24 -18.02 3.87 10.11
C ALA A 24 -16.56 3.49 10.41
N ILE A 25 -16.25 2.23 10.17
CA ILE A 25 -14.89 1.68 10.23
C ILE A 25 -14.67 0.77 9.03
N SER A 26 -13.43 0.72 8.54
CA SER A 26 -12.99 -0.24 7.53
C SER A 26 -11.57 -0.69 7.87
N ALA A 27 -11.33 -2.00 7.83
CA ALA A 27 -10.03 -2.57 8.16
C ALA A 27 -9.57 -3.49 7.04
N ALA A 28 -8.35 -3.27 6.57
CA ALA A 28 -7.70 -4.10 5.57
C ALA A 28 -6.69 -5.04 6.22
N THR A 29 -6.59 -6.23 5.67
CA THR A 29 -5.45 -7.12 5.92
C THR A 29 -4.34 -6.75 4.94
N GLY A 30 -3.14 -6.47 5.44
CA GLY A 30 -1.98 -6.30 4.58
C GLY A 30 -1.72 -7.56 3.77
N VAL A 31 -1.31 -7.38 2.51
CA VAL A 31 -1.00 -8.49 1.63
C VAL A 31 0.44 -8.92 1.87
N ASN A 32 0.64 -10.17 2.26
CA ASN A 32 1.90 -10.85 2.03
C ASN A 32 1.97 -11.21 0.53
N SER A 33 2.58 -10.36 -0.27
CA SER A 33 2.94 -10.74 -1.63
C SER A 33 4.09 -11.74 -1.54
N ASN A 34 3.74 -13.03 -1.74
CA ASN A 34 4.65 -14.15 -2.01
C ASN A 34 5.66 -14.50 -0.91
N LEU A 35 5.18 -15.25 0.07
CA LEU A 35 6.02 -16.26 0.72
C LEU A 35 6.20 -17.41 -0.28
N ASP A 36 7.17 -17.32 -1.16
CA ASP A 36 7.75 -18.50 -1.76
C ASP A 36 8.55 -19.18 -0.65
N LYS A 37 8.01 -20.30 -0.15
CA LYS A 37 8.48 -20.96 1.09
C LYS A 37 9.86 -21.60 0.97
N ASP A 38 10.48 -21.54 -0.20
CA ASP A 38 11.69 -22.29 -0.53
C ASP A 38 12.96 -21.43 -0.57
N ASP A 39 12.90 -20.11 -0.34
CA ASP A 39 14.08 -19.26 -0.38
C ASP A 39 14.33 -18.54 0.95
N GLU A 40 15.01 -19.24 1.89
CA GLU A 40 15.42 -18.70 3.19
C GLU A 40 16.31 -17.43 3.10
N LYS A 41 16.81 -17.09 1.91
CA LYS A 41 17.65 -15.92 1.69
C LYS A 41 16.88 -14.66 1.26
N LEU A 42 15.68 -14.82 0.70
CA LEU A 42 14.86 -13.70 0.23
C LEU A 42 14.02 -13.05 1.35
N ASP A 43 13.91 -13.69 2.50
CA ASP A 43 13.10 -13.21 3.63
C ASP A 43 13.57 -11.85 4.22
N LEU A 44 14.80 -11.42 3.92
CA LEU A 44 15.32 -10.12 4.34
C LEU A 44 15.09 -9.03 3.27
N LEU A 45 14.81 -9.43 2.04
CA LEU A 45 14.65 -8.52 0.89
C LEU A 45 13.18 -8.33 0.51
N ASN A 46 12.32 -9.28 0.89
CA ASN A 46 10.90 -9.13 0.69
C ASN A 46 10.34 -8.23 1.80
N ASP A 47 9.58 -7.25 1.36
CA ASP A 47 8.78 -6.31 2.15
C ASP A 47 7.73 -7.10 2.99
N ASN A 48 8.24 -7.90 3.95
CA ASN A 48 7.49 -8.84 4.78
C ASN A 48 6.81 -8.11 5.94
N THR A 49 6.38 -6.88 5.70
CA THR A 49 5.50 -6.16 6.61
C THR A 49 4.09 -6.73 6.46
N SER A 50 3.87 -7.90 7.07
CA SER A 50 2.51 -8.38 7.25
C SER A 50 1.83 -7.52 8.30
N GLY A 51 0.80 -6.84 7.91
CA GLY A 51 0.02 -6.01 8.81
C GLY A 51 -1.06 -5.31 8.02
N GLY A 52 -2.15 -4.98 8.70
CA GLY A 52 -3.24 -4.22 8.13
C GLY A 52 -3.21 -2.77 8.57
N HIS A 53 -4.07 -2.00 7.97
CA HIS A 53 -4.41 -0.67 8.44
C HIS A 53 -5.92 -0.55 8.64
N THR A 54 -6.31 0.46 9.39
CA THR A 54 -7.72 0.71 9.70
C THR A 54 -8.05 2.17 9.41
N LEU A 55 -9.21 2.37 8.81
CA LEU A 55 -9.86 3.68 8.66
C LEU A 55 -11.05 3.78 9.60
N ALA A 56 -11.27 4.97 10.15
CA ALA A 56 -12.49 5.31 10.88
C ALA A 56 -13.01 6.66 10.40
N LEU A 57 -14.33 6.74 10.23
CA LEU A 57 -15.05 7.96 9.86
C LEU A 57 -15.81 8.48 11.07
N ASP A 58 -15.59 9.73 11.44
CA ASP A 58 -16.38 10.38 12.49
C ASP A 58 -17.63 11.08 11.91
N LYS A 59 -18.60 11.39 12.77
CA LYS A 59 -19.87 12.03 12.38
C LYS A 59 -19.71 13.41 11.72
N ASN A 60 -18.52 14.02 11.86
CA ASN A 60 -18.21 15.32 11.25
C ASN A 60 -17.57 15.15 9.86
N GLY A 61 -17.42 13.91 9.38
CA GLY A 61 -16.81 13.60 8.09
C GLY A 61 -15.28 13.65 8.10
N ASN A 62 -14.61 13.59 9.27
CA ASN A 62 -13.16 13.44 9.32
C ASN A 62 -12.79 11.96 9.24
N VAL A 63 -11.69 11.67 8.54
CA VAL A 63 -11.13 10.33 8.43
C VAL A 63 -9.90 10.19 9.33
N TRP A 64 -9.88 9.11 10.09
CA TRP A 64 -8.79 8.71 10.96
C TRP A 64 -8.21 7.41 10.44
N ALA A 65 -6.90 7.26 10.51
CA ALA A 65 -6.20 6.06 10.04
C ALA A 65 -5.09 5.65 11.02
N TRP A 66 -4.82 4.35 11.11
CA TRP A 66 -3.70 3.78 11.88
C TRP A 66 -3.36 2.38 11.38
N GLY A 67 -2.20 1.87 11.77
CA GLY A 67 -1.67 0.57 11.39
C GLY A 67 -0.44 0.68 10.50
N LEU A 68 -0.29 -0.26 9.57
CA LEU A 68 0.82 -0.31 8.61
C LEU A 68 0.76 0.86 7.64
N ASN A 69 1.93 1.44 7.33
CA ASN A 69 2.07 2.61 6.43
C ASN A 69 3.17 2.46 5.37
N ASN A 70 3.61 1.24 5.07
CA ASN A 70 4.72 0.98 4.16
C ASN A 70 4.50 1.46 2.71
N LYS A 71 3.26 1.73 2.34
CA LYS A 71 2.84 2.23 1.01
C LYS A 71 2.14 3.60 1.09
N GLY A 72 2.14 4.25 2.27
CA GLY A 72 1.47 5.52 2.48
C GLY A 72 -0.03 5.41 2.78
N GLN A 73 -0.54 4.19 3.07
CA GLN A 73 -1.97 3.91 3.24
C GLN A 73 -2.64 4.61 4.42
N ILE A 74 -1.87 5.19 5.33
CA ILE A 74 -2.41 6.01 6.43
C ILE A 74 -2.77 7.42 5.96
N GLY A 75 -2.15 7.91 4.88
CA GLY A 75 -2.50 9.22 4.31
C GLY A 75 -2.04 10.41 5.15
N THR A 76 -0.83 10.36 5.70
CA THR A 76 -0.25 11.41 6.55
C THR A 76 0.71 12.33 5.81
N ASN A 77 0.88 12.14 4.50
CA ASN A 77 1.88 12.82 3.66
C ASN A 77 3.31 12.61 4.21
N THR A 78 3.54 11.43 4.76
CA THR A 78 4.85 11.01 5.25
C THR A 78 5.24 9.73 4.55
N ASP A 79 6.29 9.77 3.78
CA ASP A 79 6.85 8.60 3.14
C ASP A 79 7.63 7.77 4.16
N VAL A 80 7.59 6.46 4.00
CA VAL A 80 8.49 5.58 4.73
C VAL A 80 9.89 5.77 4.16
N LYS A 81 10.82 6.12 5.02
CA LYS A 81 12.23 6.21 4.64
C LYS A 81 12.80 4.81 4.50
N PHE A 82 13.68 4.63 3.53
CA PHE A 82 14.42 3.40 3.35
C PHE A 82 15.87 3.61 3.76
N GLU A 83 16.38 2.70 4.58
CA GLU A 83 17.78 2.70 4.98
C GLU A 83 18.54 1.71 4.10
N GLN A 84 19.66 2.17 3.56
CA GLN A 84 20.56 1.31 2.80
C GLN A 84 21.37 0.48 3.78
N ILE A 85 21.24 -0.84 3.69
CA ILE A 85 22.08 -1.77 4.45
C ILE A 85 22.99 -2.57 3.52
N GLN A 86 24.20 -2.79 3.96
CA GLN A 86 25.16 -3.63 3.26
C GLN A 86 24.89 -5.09 3.61
N LEU A 87 24.56 -5.92 2.62
CA LEU A 87 24.26 -7.35 2.83
C LEU A 87 25.50 -8.23 2.94
N GLY A 88 26.65 -7.74 2.50
CA GLY A 88 27.89 -8.49 2.54
C GLY A 88 28.78 -8.26 1.32
N PHE A 89 29.91 -8.96 1.31
CA PHE A 89 30.78 -9.03 0.15
C PHE A 89 30.67 -10.43 -0.44
N THR A 90 30.52 -10.57 -1.76
CA THR A 90 30.89 -11.81 -2.41
C THR A 90 32.31 -11.68 -2.90
N THR A 91 33.21 -12.42 -2.29
CA THR A 91 34.47 -12.76 -2.95
C THR A 91 34.21 -14.03 -3.76
N ASN A 92 34.44 -14.00 -5.05
CA ASN A 92 34.43 -15.21 -5.88
C ASN A 92 35.65 -16.05 -5.55
N GLY A 93 35.59 -16.73 -4.43
CA GLY A 93 36.58 -17.71 -4.00
C GLY A 93 35.93 -18.61 -2.97
N TYR A 94 36.19 -19.90 -3.03
CA TYR A 94 35.79 -20.82 -1.97
C TYR A 94 36.87 -20.81 -0.89
N THR A 95 36.41 -20.84 0.35
CA THR A 95 37.32 -21.22 1.45
C THR A 95 37.41 -22.73 1.47
N ASN A 96 38.63 -23.27 1.45
CA ASN A 96 38.86 -24.66 1.80
C ASN A 96 38.59 -24.87 3.31
N ASP A 97 38.63 -26.12 3.75
CA ASP A 97 38.38 -26.49 5.18
C ASP A 97 39.36 -25.84 6.17
N GLU A 98 40.41 -25.16 5.71
CA GLU A 98 41.37 -24.41 6.48
C GLU A 98 41.09 -22.90 6.53
N GLY A 99 39.99 -22.43 5.89
CA GLY A 99 39.62 -21.02 5.83
C GLY A 99 40.45 -20.15 4.89
N VAL A 100 41.23 -20.76 4.02
CA VAL A 100 42.04 -20.07 3.00
C VAL A 100 41.19 -19.92 1.73
N VAL A 101 41.19 -18.73 1.17
CA VAL A 101 40.54 -18.48 -0.13
C VAL A 101 41.44 -19.04 -1.23
N GLU A 102 41.08 -20.19 -1.80
CA GLU A 102 41.75 -20.73 -2.97
C GLU A 102 41.06 -20.19 -4.24
N GLY A 103 41.80 -19.46 -5.04
CA GLY A 103 41.42 -19.02 -6.37
C GLY A 103 42.63 -19.07 -7.32
N ASP A 104 42.37 -19.31 -8.58
CA ASP A 104 43.42 -19.27 -9.61
C ASP A 104 43.96 -17.84 -9.70
N SER A 105 45.29 -17.70 -9.61
CA SER A 105 45.96 -16.41 -9.52
C SER A 105 45.76 -15.49 -10.73
N GLU A 106 45.24 -16.01 -11.83
CA GLU A 106 44.87 -15.22 -13.01
C GLU A 106 43.47 -14.60 -12.90
N TRP A 107 42.60 -15.15 -12.08
CA TRP A 107 41.20 -14.64 -11.91
C TRP A 107 41.09 -13.53 -10.86
N HIS A 108 42.07 -13.38 -9.99
CA HIS A 108 42.08 -12.37 -8.93
C HIS A 108 42.34 -10.93 -9.39
N LYS A 109 42.65 -10.72 -10.66
CA LYS A 109 43.00 -9.38 -11.16
C LYS A 109 41.83 -8.52 -11.64
N GLU A 110 40.64 -9.07 -11.77
CA GLU A 110 39.51 -8.36 -12.39
C GLU A 110 38.19 -8.34 -11.57
N TYR A 111 38.18 -8.91 -10.37
CA TYR A 111 36.95 -8.86 -9.58
C TYR A 111 37.08 -7.80 -8.49
N ASP A 112 36.53 -6.61 -8.76
CA ASP A 112 36.15 -5.69 -7.72
C ASP A 112 35.17 -6.41 -6.77
N ALA A 113 35.44 -6.34 -5.46
CA ALA A 113 34.53 -6.88 -4.47
C ALA A 113 33.20 -6.15 -4.60
N GLU A 114 32.24 -6.78 -5.24
CA GLU A 114 30.91 -6.18 -5.37
C GLU A 114 30.26 -6.14 -4.00
N THR A 115 30.03 -4.93 -3.53
CA THR A 115 29.30 -4.69 -2.30
C THR A 115 27.83 -4.67 -2.63
N TYR A 116 27.08 -5.64 -2.13
CA TYR A 116 25.63 -5.68 -2.30
C TYR A 116 24.95 -4.86 -1.21
N TYR A 117 24.08 -3.99 -1.64
CA TYR A 117 23.23 -3.20 -0.78
C TYR A 117 21.78 -3.57 -0.97
N THR A 118 21.00 -3.53 0.09
CA THR A 118 19.54 -3.52 0.01
C THR A 118 19.00 -2.30 0.75
N TYR A 119 17.75 -1.98 0.43
CA TYR A 119 17.00 -0.94 1.12
C TYR A 119 15.93 -1.60 1.96
N ILE A 120 15.96 -1.35 3.25
CA ILE A 120 14.91 -1.79 4.17
C ILE A 120 14.11 -0.57 4.63
N PRO A 121 12.79 -0.71 4.84
CA PRO A 121 12.01 0.38 5.39
C PRO A 121 12.50 0.71 6.80
N SER A 122 12.77 1.98 7.04
CA SER A 122 13.02 2.49 8.39
C SER A 122 11.79 2.26 9.26
N GLN A 123 11.96 2.02 10.55
CA GLN A 123 10.84 1.92 11.49
C GLN A 123 10.10 3.25 11.67
N GLU A 124 10.72 4.36 11.26
CA GLU A 124 10.11 5.68 11.30
C GLU A 124 8.95 5.74 10.28
N ASN A 125 7.75 6.02 10.75
CA ASN A 125 6.50 6.10 9.97
C ASN A 125 6.03 4.76 9.34
N LEU A 126 6.72 3.65 9.57
CA LEU A 126 6.30 2.34 9.06
C LEU A 126 5.00 1.86 9.71
N TYR A 127 4.85 2.12 11.00
CA TYR A 127 3.65 1.80 11.77
C TYR A 127 3.13 3.03 12.50
N ILE A 128 1.89 3.38 12.25
CA ILE A 128 1.19 4.44 12.98
C ILE A 128 0.32 3.76 14.03
N THR A 129 0.75 3.81 15.28
CA THR A 129 0.15 3.03 16.38
C THR A 129 -1.07 3.70 17.02
N GLU A 130 -1.27 4.99 16.74
CA GLU A 130 -2.41 5.76 17.24
C GLU A 130 -3.22 6.37 16.08
N PRO A 131 -4.56 6.44 16.23
CA PRO A 131 -5.40 7.06 15.21
C PRO A 131 -4.95 8.48 14.89
N THR A 132 -4.61 8.70 13.63
CA THR A 132 -4.14 9.98 13.11
C THR A 132 -5.10 10.45 12.01
N LYS A 133 -5.36 11.75 11.93
CA LYS A 133 -6.20 12.29 10.86
C LYS A 133 -5.50 12.22 9.51
N VAL A 134 -6.23 11.75 8.50
CA VAL A 134 -5.79 11.77 7.12
C VAL A 134 -5.66 13.22 6.64
N VAL A 135 -4.54 13.54 5.99
CA VAL A 135 -4.31 14.90 5.45
C VAL A 135 -5.27 15.21 4.28
N GLY A 136 -5.47 16.48 4.02
CA GLY A 136 -6.22 16.93 2.85
C GLY A 136 -5.42 16.82 1.55
N LEU A 137 -6.04 17.23 0.44
CA LEU A 137 -5.37 17.28 -0.86
C LEU A 137 -4.10 18.13 -0.78
N GLU A 138 -3.08 17.71 -1.52
CA GLU A 138 -1.75 18.37 -1.54
C GLU A 138 -1.11 18.51 -0.14
N GLY A 139 -1.56 17.68 0.82
CA GLY A 139 -1.09 17.74 2.21
C GLY A 139 -1.63 18.94 3.01
N ILE A 140 -2.62 19.66 2.50
CA ILE A 140 -3.15 20.86 3.14
C ILE A 140 -4.34 20.53 4.04
N GLY A 141 -4.20 20.80 5.33
CA GLY A 141 -5.24 20.54 6.32
C GLY A 141 -5.58 19.05 6.48
N TYR A 142 -6.85 18.73 6.67
CA TYR A 142 -7.32 17.35 6.84
C TYR A 142 -8.45 17.04 5.87
N LEU A 143 -8.49 15.77 5.43
CA LEU A 143 -9.59 15.25 4.63
C LEU A 143 -10.89 15.33 5.46
N ASN A 144 -11.91 15.95 4.88
CA ASN A 144 -13.16 16.25 5.58
C ASN A 144 -14.38 16.11 4.66
N SER A 145 -15.56 16.22 5.25
CA SER A 145 -16.84 16.08 4.55
C SER A 145 -17.00 14.72 3.88
N ILE A 146 -16.36 13.69 4.41
CA ILE A 146 -16.42 12.33 3.91
C ILE A 146 -17.70 11.65 4.39
N SER A 147 -18.32 10.87 3.49
CA SER A 147 -19.51 10.06 3.72
C SER A 147 -19.24 8.56 3.71
N GLU A 148 -18.21 8.10 2.97
CA GLU A 148 -17.86 6.70 2.81
C GLU A 148 -16.35 6.50 2.86
N ILE A 149 -15.93 5.34 3.39
CA ILE A 149 -14.53 4.93 3.46
C ILE A 149 -14.42 3.43 3.16
N SER A 150 -13.37 3.03 2.49
CA SER A 150 -12.99 1.62 2.36
C SER A 150 -11.47 1.45 2.40
N ALA A 151 -11.00 0.40 3.06
CA ALA A 151 -9.60 -0.01 3.16
C ALA A 151 -9.45 -1.40 2.56
N GLY A 152 -8.50 -1.58 1.65
CA GLY A 152 -8.23 -2.85 1.01
C GLY A 152 -6.74 -3.06 0.73
N GLY A 153 -6.19 -4.21 1.07
CA GLY A 153 -4.76 -4.47 0.95
C GLY A 153 -3.93 -3.38 1.65
N ASN A 154 -3.14 -2.66 0.89
CA ASN A 154 -2.35 -1.52 1.35
C ASN A 154 -2.84 -0.19 0.73
N SER A 155 -4.12 -0.10 0.40
CA SER A 155 -4.73 1.10 -0.20
C SER A 155 -5.98 1.52 0.57
N SER A 156 -6.30 2.79 0.47
CA SER A 156 -7.43 3.44 1.13
C SER A 156 -8.21 4.28 0.13
N ILE A 157 -9.52 4.37 0.31
CA ILE A 157 -10.37 5.22 -0.51
C ILE A 157 -11.47 5.85 0.34
N ALA A 158 -11.88 7.05 -0.04
CA ALA A 158 -12.97 7.80 0.61
C ALA A 158 -13.83 8.52 -0.42
N VAL A 159 -15.12 8.61 -0.16
CA VAL A 159 -16.07 9.41 -0.93
C VAL A 159 -16.50 10.61 -0.11
N ARG A 160 -16.45 11.78 -0.72
CA ARG A 160 -16.91 13.05 -0.11
C ARG A 160 -18.39 13.28 -0.40
N ASN A 161 -19.07 13.99 0.47
CA ASN A 161 -20.52 14.29 0.39
C ASN A 161 -20.98 14.89 -0.94
N ASP A 162 -20.09 15.58 -1.65
CA ASP A 162 -20.34 16.16 -2.97
C ASP A 162 -20.09 15.20 -4.14
N GLY A 163 -19.74 13.94 -3.85
CA GLY A 163 -19.56 12.88 -4.82
C GLY A 163 -18.17 12.77 -5.43
N TYR A 164 -17.18 13.53 -4.96
CA TYR A 164 -15.78 13.29 -5.31
C TYR A 164 -15.23 12.12 -4.50
N ALA A 165 -14.32 11.36 -5.11
CA ALA A 165 -13.62 10.26 -4.47
C ALA A 165 -12.11 10.51 -4.45
N TYR A 166 -11.45 10.00 -3.41
CA TYR A 166 -10.04 10.17 -3.13
C TYR A 166 -9.44 8.84 -2.70
N ALA A 167 -8.29 8.47 -3.27
CA ALA A 167 -7.60 7.23 -2.92
C ALA A 167 -6.13 7.49 -2.61
N TRP A 168 -5.52 6.64 -1.75
CA TRP A 168 -4.12 6.73 -1.36
C TRP A 168 -3.58 5.37 -0.91
N GLY A 169 -2.26 5.25 -0.81
CA GLY A 169 -1.58 4.01 -0.49
C GLY A 169 -0.94 3.37 -1.71
N ASN A 170 -0.99 2.05 -1.78
CA ASN A 170 -0.43 1.26 -2.88
C ASN A 170 -1.13 1.50 -4.21
N ASN A 171 -0.34 1.62 -5.30
CA ASN A 171 -0.84 1.86 -6.65
C ASN A 171 -0.18 0.97 -7.72
N ASP A 172 0.50 -0.10 -7.33
CA ASP A 172 1.23 -0.98 -8.26
C ASP A 172 0.34 -1.52 -9.39
N ASN A 173 -0.95 -1.69 -9.11
CA ASN A 173 -1.98 -2.13 -10.06
C ASN A 173 -2.89 -1.01 -10.57
N GLY A 174 -2.58 0.25 -10.30
CA GLY A 174 -3.43 1.38 -10.69
C GLY A 174 -4.69 1.52 -9.84
N GLN A 175 -4.74 0.90 -8.67
CA GLN A 175 -5.94 0.85 -7.81
C GLN A 175 -6.33 2.19 -7.17
N LEU A 176 -5.49 3.22 -7.26
CA LEU A 176 -5.86 4.57 -6.84
C LEU A 176 -6.72 5.31 -7.89
N GLY A 177 -6.70 4.86 -9.16
CA GLY A 177 -7.55 5.40 -10.21
C GLY A 177 -7.22 6.83 -10.63
N ASP A 178 -6.01 7.28 -10.37
CA ASP A 178 -5.48 8.61 -10.66
C ASP A 178 -4.75 8.71 -12.01
N GLY A 179 -4.79 7.63 -12.80
CA GLY A 179 -4.11 7.52 -14.09
C GLY A 179 -2.64 7.09 -13.99
N LEU A 180 -2.11 6.94 -12.79
CA LEU A 180 -0.71 6.61 -12.51
C LEU A 180 -0.57 5.18 -11.96
N SER A 181 0.65 4.84 -11.54
CA SER A 181 0.98 3.59 -10.86
C SER A 181 1.95 3.80 -9.70
N ASP A 182 2.19 5.05 -9.32
CA ASP A 182 3.01 5.40 -8.18
C ASP A 182 2.17 5.40 -6.89
N ASN A 183 2.75 4.92 -5.80
CA ASN A 183 2.11 4.94 -4.49
C ASN A 183 1.91 6.39 -4.02
N ALA A 184 0.86 6.64 -3.25
CA ALA A 184 0.56 7.96 -2.74
C ALA A 184 0.44 7.95 -1.20
N SER A 185 1.25 8.76 -0.53
CA SER A 185 1.20 8.94 0.94
C SER A 185 0.15 9.96 1.40
N MET A 186 -0.63 10.51 0.47
CA MET A 186 -1.73 11.44 0.70
C MET A 186 -2.88 11.20 -0.29
N PRO A 187 -4.10 11.64 0.01
CA PRO A 187 -5.24 11.45 -0.88
C PRO A 187 -5.03 12.05 -2.27
N MET A 188 -5.19 11.23 -3.30
CA MET A 188 -5.21 11.59 -4.72
C MET A 188 -6.64 11.56 -5.23
N GLN A 189 -7.00 12.49 -6.10
CA GLN A 189 -8.35 12.58 -6.61
C GLN A 189 -8.58 11.56 -7.74
N LEU A 190 -9.67 10.79 -7.64
CA LEU A 190 -10.05 9.80 -8.63
C LEU A 190 -10.39 10.47 -9.98
N LEU A 191 -9.84 9.93 -11.07
CA LEU A 191 -10.17 10.40 -12.43
C LEU A 191 -11.58 9.98 -12.84
N SER A 192 -12.16 10.71 -13.78
CA SER A 192 -13.46 10.40 -14.36
C SER A 192 -13.47 9.10 -15.17
N GLY A 193 -12.34 8.72 -15.74
CA GLY A 193 -12.23 7.52 -16.57
C GLY A 193 -13.21 7.53 -17.74
N THR A 194 -13.85 6.39 -17.98
CA THR A 194 -14.83 6.25 -19.07
C THR A 194 -16.18 6.91 -18.80
N LYS A 195 -16.46 7.31 -17.53
CA LYS A 195 -17.73 7.96 -17.18
C LYS A 195 -17.96 9.25 -17.95
N ASN A 196 -16.97 10.10 -17.98
CA ASN A 196 -17.06 11.36 -18.71
C ASN A 196 -15.68 11.86 -19.17
N PRO A 197 -15.34 11.73 -20.46
CA PRO A 197 -14.03 12.15 -20.96
C PRO A 197 -13.83 13.67 -21.00
N TYR A 198 -14.88 14.45 -20.74
CA TYR A 198 -14.82 15.92 -20.74
C TYR A 198 -14.60 16.52 -19.35
N VAL A 199 -14.63 15.70 -18.30
CA VAL A 199 -14.31 16.11 -16.92
C VAL A 199 -13.13 15.32 -16.39
N THR A 200 -12.24 15.99 -15.68
CA THR A 200 -11.01 15.37 -15.21
C THR A 200 -11.28 14.38 -14.07
N TYR A 201 -12.16 14.73 -13.13
CA TYR A 201 -12.37 13.99 -11.91
C TYR A 201 -13.75 13.36 -11.81
N PHE A 202 -13.79 12.19 -11.15
CA PHE A 202 -15.01 11.45 -10.89
C PHE A 202 -15.95 12.24 -9.99
N ARG A 203 -17.22 12.25 -10.35
CA ARG A 203 -18.31 12.89 -9.61
C ARG A 203 -19.46 11.91 -9.45
N ASP A 204 -20.38 12.22 -8.53
CA ASP A 204 -21.59 11.44 -8.24
C ASP A 204 -21.30 10.08 -7.59
N ALA A 205 -20.10 9.88 -7.03
CA ALA A 205 -19.81 8.73 -6.21
C ALA A 205 -20.79 8.61 -5.03
N LEU A 206 -21.24 7.39 -4.75
CA LEU A 206 -22.14 7.12 -3.63
C LEU A 206 -21.52 6.12 -2.65
N TYR A 207 -21.17 4.93 -3.13
CA TYR A 207 -20.52 3.88 -2.35
C TYR A 207 -19.24 3.43 -3.04
N VAL A 208 -18.29 3.00 -2.25
CA VAL A 208 -17.00 2.54 -2.74
C VAL A 208 -16.55 1.31 -1.95
N ASP A 209 -15.89 0.38 -2.65
CA ASP A 209 -15.19 -0.71 -2.00
C ASP A 209 -13.80 -0.89 -2.62
N MET A 210 -12.81 -1.05 -1.75
CA MET A 210 -11.41 -1.24 -2.09
C MET A 210 -11.01 -2.67 -1.76
N ALA A 211 -10.68 -3.44 -2.78
CA ALA A 211 -10.07 -4.74 -2.64
C ALA A 211 -8.54 -4.61 -2.49
N THR A 212 -7.83 -5.72 -2.57
CA THR A 212 -6.36 -5.75 -2.48
C THR A 212 -5.67 -4.98 -3.63
N ASP A 213 -6.19 -5.13 -4.85
CA ASP A 213 -5.53 -4.72 -6.10
C ASP A 213 -6.47 -4.03 -7.11
N HIS A 214 -7.74 -3.90 -6.77
CA HIS A 214 -8.74 -3.22 -7.58
C HIS A 214 -9.78 -2.55 -6.68
N ALA A 215 -10.56 -1.64 -7.26
CA ALA A 215 -11.63 -0.95 -6.55
C ALA A 215 -12.88 -0.87 -7.42
N VAL A 216 -14.02 -0.68 -6.76
CA VAL A 216 -15.32 -0.50 -7.39
C VAL A 216 -16.04 0.68 -6.74
N ILE A 217 -16.78 1.42 -7.54
CA ILE A 217 -17.60 2.54 -7.10
C ILE A 217 -18.97 2.49 -7.74
N THR A 218 -19.99 2.85 -6.97
CA THR A 218 -21.33 3.07 -7.52
C THR A 218 -21.65 4.56 -7.53
N THR A 219 -22.43 4.99 -8.50
CA THR A 219 -22.91 6.36 -8.60
C THR A 219 -24.32 6.50 -8.03
N ARG A 220 -24.75 7.73 -7.82
CA ARG A 220 -26.13 8.05 -7.38
C ARG A 220 -27.18 7.62 -8.41
N ASP A 221 -26.80 7.53 -9.69
CA ASP A 221 -27.66 7.07 -10.77
C ASP A 221 -27.67 5.55 -10.94
N GLY A 222 -26.93 4.82 -10.08
CA GLY A 222 -26.88 3.36 -10.08
C GLY A 222 -25.89 2.75 -11.08
N GLU A 223 -25.04 3.56 -11.71
CA GLU A 223 -23.95 3.06 -12.54
C GLU A 223 -22.82 2.50 -11.69
N VAL A 224 -22.08 1.54 -12.22
CA VAL A 224 -20.93 0.90 -11.57
C VAL A 224 -19.68 1.11 -12.40
N TYR A 225 -18.59 1.49 -11.74
CA TYR A 225 -17.27 1.64 -12.33
C TYR A 225 -16.25 0.89 -11.49
N SER A 226 -15.23 0.34 -12.15
CA SER A 226 -14.15 -0.42 -11.51
C SER A 226 -12.81 -0.05 -12.13
N TRP A 227 -11.73 -0.25 -11.40
CA TRP A 227 -10.35 0.01 -11.86
C TRP A 227 -9.35 -0.77 -11.01
N GLY A 228 -8.08 -0.81 -11.46
CA GLY A 228 -7.03 -1.59 -10.85
C GLY A 228 -6.69 -2.83 -11.67
N ALA A 229 -6.26 -3.92 -11.03
CA ALA A 229 -5.92 -5.17 -11.68
C ALA A 229 -7.11 -5.79 -12.43
N ASN A 230 -6.84 -6.37 -13.62
CA ASN A 230 -7.89 -6.98 -14.45
C ASN A 230 -7.45 -8.26 -15.19
N ARG A 231 -6.40 -8.91 -14.74
CA ARG A 231 -5.88 -10.12 -15.41
C ARG A 231 -6.88 -11.26 -15.44
N ASN A 232 -7.77 -11.32 -14.46
CA ASN A 232 -8.79 -12.35 -14.31
C ASN A 232 -10.21 -11.84 -14.67
N GLY A 233 -10.33 -10.63 -15.25
CA GLY A 233 -11.62 -10.02 -15.57
C GLY A 233 -12.36 -9.49 -14.34
N GLN A 234 -11.68 -9.24 -13.23
CA GLN A 234 -12.28 -8.81 -11.97
C GLN A 234 -12.96 -7.43 -12.04
N LEU A 235 -12.67 -6.65 -13.06
CA LEU A 235 -13.33 -5.36 -13.29
C LEU A 235 -14.71 -5.49 -13.94
N GLY A 236 -15.07 -6.66 -14.51
CA GLY A 236 -16.40 -6.89 -15.07
C GLY A 236 -16.73 -6.06 -16.33
N ASN A 237 -15.76 -5.41 -16.94
CA ASN A 237 -15.91 -4.52 -18.10
C ASN A 237 -15.97 -5.26 -19.46
N GLY A 238 -16.14 -6.59 -19.43
CA GLY A 238 -16.20 -7.42 -20.65
C GLY A 238 -14.83 -7.76 -21.27
N ALA A 239 -13.73 -7.35 -20.64
CA ALA A 239 -12.38 -7.56 -21.14
C ALA A 239 -11.44 -8.06 -20.03
N THR A 240 -10.26 -8.54 -20.43
CA THR A 240 -9.13 -8.76 -19.52
C THR A 240 -7.99 -7.86 -19.96
N SER A 241 -7.32 -7.24 -19.01
CA SER A 241 -6.14 -6.41 -19.21
C SER A 241 -5.15 -6.63 -18.05
N VAL A 242 -3.96 -6.08 -18.13
CA VAL A 242 -3.05 -6.14 -16.98
C VAL A 242 -3.64 -5.34 -15.83
N LYS A 243 -4.06 -4.11 -16.13
CA LYS A 243 -4.69 -3.17 -15.19
C LYS A 243 -5.39 -2.03 -15.93
N GLU A 244 -6.30 -1.36 -15.24
CA GLU A 244 -6.89 -0.09 -15.64
C GLU A 244 -6.55 0.95 -14.57
N THR A 245 -5.85 2.01 -14.95
CA THR A 245 -5.39 3.05 -14.00
C THR A 245 -6.43 4.16 -13.76
N SER A 246 -7.58 4.06 -14.40
CA SER A 246 -8.73 4.96 -14.23
C SER A 246 -10.04 4.18 -14.29
N PRO A 247 -11.14 4.68 -13.72
CA PRO A 247 -12.42 3.99 -13.71
C PRO A 247 -12.92 3.63 -15.10
N VAL A 248 -13.34 2.37 -15.29
CA VAL A 248 -14.04 1.86 -16.46
C VAL A 248 -15.43 1.38 -16.08
N GLN A 249 -16.39 1.57 -16.96
CA GLN A 249 -17.77 1.13 -16.68
C GLN A 249 -17.86 -0.40 -16.72
N VAL A 250 -18.59 -0.96 -15.76
CA VAL A 250 -18.90 -2.39 -15.65
C VAL A 250 -20.03 -2.78 -16.58
#